data_3ca5921562102b4a3440a66ca6c4a621
#
_entry.id   3ca5921562102b4a3440a66ca6c4a621
#
_cell.length_a   1.000
_cell.length_b   1.000
_cell.length_c   1.000
_cell.angle_alpha   90.00
_cell.angle_beta   90.00
_cell.angle_gamma   90.00
#
_symmetry.space_group_name_H-M   'P 1'
#
loop_
_entity.id
_entity.type
_entity.pdbx_description
1 polymer ?
#
loop_
_entity_poly.entity_id
_entity_poly.type
_entity_poly.pdbx_seq_one_letter_code
_entity_poly.pdbx_strand_id
1 'polypeptide(L)'
;MSKRPSLSKLVLDVLKPHVPDLIDFCKALSAVDGVSRVSAVVVEVDVETDTVKITIEGNGMDFEKLREKVKEMGAAIHSVDEVVFE
;
A
#
# COMPACT_ATOMS: atom_id res chain seq x y z
N MET A 1 -12.61 -29.22 -4.90
CA MET A 1 -13.13 -27.85 -4.73
C MET A 1 -12.15 -26.85 -5.28
N SER A 2 -12.62 -25.98 -6.16
CA SER A 2 -11.77 -24.94 -6.69
C SER A 2 -11.67 -23.79 -5.69
N LYS A 3 -10.47 -23.30 -5.46
CA LYS A 3 -10.26 -22.09 -4.68
C LYS A 3 -10.48 -20.88 -5.61
N ARG A 4 -11.17 -19.88 -5.11
CA ARG A 4 -11.24 -18.62 -5.80
C ARG A 4 -9.91 -17.89 -5.62
N PRO A 5 -9.44 -17.21 -6.65
CA PRO A 5 -8.27 -16.36 -6.50
C PRO A 5 -8.52 -15.29 -5.44
N SER A 6 -7.49 -14.94 -4.73
CA SER A 6 -7.52 -13.88 -3.75
C SER A 6 -6.49 -12.80 -4.10
N LEU A 7 -6.66 -11.63 -3.53
CA LEU A 7 -5.76 -10.51 -3.80
C LEU A 7 -4.36 -10.83 -3.28
N SER A 8 -3.39 -10.90 -4.18
CA SER A 8 -2.02 -11.28 -3.87
C SER A 8 -0.99 -10.19 -4.12
N LYS A 9 -1.30 -9.20 -4.95
CA LYS A 9 -0.37 -8.11 -5.24
C LYS A 9 -1.12 -6.84 -5.62
N LEU A 10 -0.62 -5.72 -5.11
CA LEU A 10 -1.08 -4.38 -5.47
C LEU A 10 0.13 -3.49 -5.73
N VAL A 11 0.04 -2.66 -6.76
CA VAL A 11 0.98 -1.57 -6.97
C VAL A 11 0.17 -0.28 -6.95
N LEU A 12 0.52 0.61 -6.04
CA LEU A 12 -0.22 1.84 -5.77
C LEU A 12 0.69 3.05 -5.92
N ASP A 13 0.12 4.14 -6.44
CA ASP A 13 0.71 5.47 -6.27
C ASP A 13 0.02 6.13 -5.09
N VAL A 14 0.79 6.58 -4.13
CA VAL A 14 0.28 7.16 -2.89
C VAL A 14 0.87 8.54 -2.68
N LEU A 15 0.02 9.49 -2.31
CA LEU A 15 0.46 10.80 -1.85
C LEU A 15 0.55 10.73 -0.33
N LYS A 16 1.77 10.83 0.18
CA LYS A 16 2.05 10.68 1.61
C LYS A 16 2.57 12.00 2.18
N PRO A 17 2.02 12.47 3.32
CA PRO A 17 2.65 13.58 4.02
C PRO A 17 4.06 13.17 4.46
N HIS A 18 4.91 14.15 4.75
CA HIS A 18 6.28 13.84 5.15
C HIS A 18 6.34 13.04 6.46
N VAL A 19 5.34 13.18 7.30
CA VAL A 19 5.21 12.43 8.56
C VAL A 19 3.89 11.65 8.52
N PRO A 20 3.89 10.34 8.77
CA PRO A 20 5.02 9.47 9.15
C PRO A 20 6.01 9.29 8.00
N ASP A 21 7.25 8.97 8.33
CA ASP A 21 8.26 8.74 7.33
C ASP A 21 8.01 7.42 6.58
N LEU A 22 8.80 7.17 5.54
CA LEU A 22 8.60 6.02 4.67
C LEU A 22 8.69 4.69 5.42
N ILE A 23 9.64 4.59 6.36
CA ILE A 23 9.84 3.35 7.13
C ILE A 23 8.63 3.07 8.01
N ASP A 24 8.18 4.06 8.76
CA ASP A 24 7.02 3.91 9.64
C ASP A 24 5.74 3.65 8.84
N PHE A 25 5.62 4.29 7.69
CA PHE A 25 4.48 4.09 6.80
C PHE A 25 4.41 2.64 6.30
N CYS A 26 5.52 2.11 5.79
CA CYS A 26 5.59 0.73 5.31
C CYS A 26 5.40 -0.28 6.45
N LYS A 27 5.93 0.04 7.62
CA LYS A 27 5.76 -0.81 8.80
C LYS A 27 4.29 -0.95 9.18
N ALA A 28 3.56 0.15 9.15
CA ALA A 28 2.12 0.15 9.44
C ALA A 28 1.35 -0.68 8.41
N LEU A 29 1.67 -0.54 7.12
CA LEU A 29 1.04 -1.33 6.07
C LEU A 29 1.34 -2.81 6.22
N SER A 30 2.55 -3.16 6.63
CA SER A 30 2.95 -4.56 6.79
C SER A 30 2.21 -5.26 7.93
N ALA A 31 1.59 -4.51 8.82
CA ALA A 31 0.79 -5.07 9.91
C ALA A 31 -0.65 -5.42 9.51
N VAL A 32 -1.08 -5.03 8.32
CA VAL A 32 -2.42 -5.35 7.84
C VAL A 32 -2.52 -6.83 7.51
N ASP A 33 -3.65 -7.45 7.87
CA ASP A 33 -3.86 -8.88 7.67
C ASP A 33 -3.66 -9.29 6.22
N GLY A 34 -2.95 -10.39 6.01
CA GLY A 34 -2.70 -10.96 4.69
C GLY A 34 -1.47 -10.41 4.00
N VAL A 35 -0.88 -9.33 4.50
CA VAL A 35 0.31 -8.73 3.90
C VAL A 35 1.56 -9.53 4.31
N SER A 36 2.36 -9.91 3.31
CA SER A 36 3.64 -10.60 3.54
C SER A 36 4.85 -9.77 3.17
N ARG A 37 4.66 -8.77 2.28
CA ARG A 37 5.77 -7.96 1.81
C ARG A 37 5.28 -6.57 1.41
N VAL A 38 6.02 -5.56 1.81
CA VAL A 38 5.78 -4.18 1.38
C VAL A 38 7.08 -3.60 0.85
N SER A 39 7.04 -3.07 -0.36
CA SER A 39 8.16 -2.40 -0.99
C SER A 39 7.71 -1.01 -1.40
N ALA A 40 8.52 0.00 -1.18
CA ALA A 40 8.15 1.37 -1.49
C ALA A 40 9.33 2.15 -2.03
N VAL A 41 9.04 2.99 -3.02
CA VAL A 41 10.03 3.87 -3.64
C VAL A 41 9.45 5.29 -3.67
N VAL A 42 10.22 6.26 -3.17
CA VAL A 42 9.83 7.67 -3.30
C VAL A 42 10.13 8.10 -4.73
N VAL A 43 9.09 8.52 -5.43
CA VAL A 43 9.18 8.96 -6.82
C VAL A 43 9.46 10.44 -6.90
N GLU A 44 8.85 11.21 -6.01
CA GLU A 44 8.97 12.67 -6.01
C GLU A 44 8.74 13.20 -4.61
N VAL A 45 9.50 14.21 -4.23
CA VAL A 45 9.33 14.93 -2.97
C VAL A 45 8.87 16.33 -3.29
N ASP A 46 7.73 16.73 -2.75
CA ASP A 46 7.16 18.05 -2.91
C ASP A 46 7.13 18.78 -1.58
N VAL A 47 6.63 20.00 -1.58
CA VAL A 47 6.63 20.86 -0.38
C VAL A 47 5.85 20.22 0.79
N GLU A 48 4.69 19.64 0.50
CA GLU A 48 3.83 19.08 1.55
C GLU A 48 3.71 17.56 1.54
N THR A 49 3.98 16.94 0.40
CA THR A 49 3.78 15.50 0.23
C THR A 49 4.91 14.86 -0.52
N ASP A 50 5.04 13.55 -0.33
CA ASP A 50 5.89 12.69 -1.14
C ASP A 50 4.99 11.83 -2.01
N THR A 51 5.37 11.67 -3.29
CA THR A 51 4.73 10.68 -4.15
C THR A 51 5.50 9.39 -4.02
N VAL A 52 4.81 8.33 -3.59
CA VAL A 52 5.44 7.05 -3.27
C VAL A 52 4.78 5.96 -4.10
N LYS A 53 5.60 5.14 -4.76
CA LYS A 53 5.11 3.94 -5.42
C LYS A 53 5.29 2.77 -4.45
N ILE A 54 4.19 2.11 -4.14
CA ILE A 54 4.17 1.04 -3.14
C ILE A 54 3.71 -0.25 -3.79
N THR A 55 4.48 -1.31 -3.58
CA THR A 55 4.12 -2.66 -3.98
C THR A 55 3.81 -3.45 -2.72
N ILE A 56 2.61 -3.99 -2.64
CA ILE A 56 2.16 -4.79 -1.50
C ILE A 56 1.84 -6.18 -1.99
N GLU A 57 2.47 -7.18 -1.37
CA GLU A 57 2.26 -8.58 -1.73
C GLU A 57 1.79 -9.35 -0.49
N GLY A 58 0.98 -10.36 -0.73
CA GLY A 58 0.45 -11.17 0.35
C GLY A 58 -0.49 -12.25 -0.16
N ASN A 59 -1.38 -12.67 0.70
CA ASN A 59 -2.35 -13.70 0.39
C ASN A 59 -3.67 -13.35 1.06
N GLY A 60 -4.72 -13.23 0.24
CA GLY A 60 -6.04 -12.89 0.76
C GLY A 60 -6.12 -11.51 1.37
N MET A 61 -5.43 -10.54 0.80
CA MET A 61 -5.45 -9.17 1.30
C MET A 61 -6.81 -8.53 1.04
N ASP A 62 -7.21 -7.66 1.97
CA ASP A 62 -8.42 -6.86 1.84
C ASP A 62 -8.03 -5.43 1.48
N PHE A 63 -8.35 -5.02 0.26
CA PHE A 63 -8.00 -3.69 -0.24
C PHE A 63 -8.60 -2.58 0.64
N GLU A 64 -9.83 -2.76 1.13
CA GLU A 64 -10.47 -1.73 1.97
C GLU A 64 -9.69 -1.51 3.27
N LYS A 65 -9.17 -2.57 3.86
CA LYS A 65 -8.34 -2.46 5.08
C LYS A 65 -7.03 -1.73 4.79
N LEU A 66 -6.43 -2.02 3.64
CA LEU A 66 -5.20 -1.32 3.21
C LEU A 66 -5.48 0.16 2.96
N ARG A 67 -6.58 0.46 2.29
CA ARG A 67 -6.98 1.84 2.01
C ARG A 67 -7.23 2.62 3.30
N GLU A 68 -7.93 1.99 4.25
CA GLU A 68 -8.19 2.60 5.54
C GLU A 68 -6.90 2.89 6.31
N LYS A 69 -5.95 1.96 6.26
CA LYS A 69 -4.66 2.15 6.93
C LYS A 69 -3.90 3.33 6.32
N VAL A 70 -3.88 3.42 4.99
CA VAL A 70 -3.26 4.55 4.29
C VAL A 70 -3.92 5.86 4.74
N LYS A 71 -5.24 5.89 4.79
CA LYS A 71 -6.00 7.06 5.20
C LYS A 71 -5.72 7.45 6.66
N GLU A 72 -5.64 6.47 7.56
CA GLU A 72 -5.32 6.71 8.97
C GLU A 72 -3.98 7.42 9.15
N MET A 73 -3.04 7.18 8.26
CA MET A 73 -1.72 7.80 8.30
C MET A 73 -1.68 9.16 7.58
N GLY A 74 -2.84 9.67 7.20
CA GLY A 74 -2.93 10.97 6.55
C GLY A 74 -2.58 10.98 5.07
N ALA A 75 -2.41 9.81 4.46
CA ALA A 75 -2.06 9.68 3.06
C ALA A 75 -3.30 9.36 2.23
N ALA A 76 -3.15 9.42 0.91
CA ALA A 76 -4.22 9.13 -0.03
C ALA A 76 -3.68 8.29 -1.18
N ILE A 77 -4.45 7.27 -1.57
CA ILE A 77 -4.14 6.49 -2.77
C ILE A 77 -4.51 7.33 -3.98
N HIS A 78 -3.51 7.65 -4.80
CA HIS A 78 -3.72 8.42 -6.02
C HIS A 78 -4.21 7.52 -7.14
N SER A 79 -3.61 6.35 -7.29
CA SER A 79 -4.01 5.40 -8.32
C SER A 79 -3.61 3.98 -7.93
N VAL A 80 -4.34 3.01 -8.50
CA VAL A 80 -4.01 1.59 -8.41
C VAL A 80 -3.45 1.20 -9.78
N ASP A 81 -2.17 0.88 -9.84
CA ASP A 81 -1.48 0.68 -11.11
C ASP A 81 -1.38 -0.78 -11.53
N GLU A 82 -1.38 -1.70 -10.57
CA GLU A 82 -1.35 -3.13 -10.85
C GLU A 82 -2.13 -3.88 -9.78
N VAL A 83 -2.87 -4.89 -10.20
CA VAL A 83 -3.62 -5.77 -9.31
C VAL A 83 -3.41 -7.20 -9.76
N VAL A 84 -3.08 -8.09 -8.83
CA VAL A 84 -2.97 -9.51 -9.11
C VAL A 84 -3.84 -10.30 -8.14
N PHE A 85 -4.66 -11.17 -8.68
CA PHE A 85 -5.42 -12.15 -7.93
C PHE A 85 -4.90 -13.54 -8.30
N GLU A 86 -4.55 -14.34 -7.30
CA GLU A 86 -4.02 -15.70 -7.51
C GLU A 86 -4.64 -16.70 -6.55
#